data_b22cbd14df200fbfa2a7035189346444
#
_entry.id   b22cbd14df200fbfa2a7035189346444
#
_cell.length_a   1.000
_cell.length_b   1.000
_cell.length_c   1.000
_cell.angle_alpha   90.00
_cell.angle_beta   90.00
_cell.angle_gamma   90.00
#
_symmetry.space_group_name_H-M   'P 1'
#
loop_
_entity.id
_entity.type
_entity.pdbx_description
1 polymer ?
#
loop_
_entity_poly.entity_id
_entity_poly.type
_entity_poly.pdbx_seq_one_letter_code
_entity_poly.pdbx_strand_id
1 'polypeptide(L)'
;MAEQRANLLITVRGLDDERTARRTTVSELTLGGLLRHVTQGERTWIRILADGEGRAPEGMFDMDQYRMREDDTLAALVADYKAAARATEETVAGLPGLDVTVPLPHSPWGPPETVHWSARRILLHIVRETAQHAGHADIIREALDGASTTAQMIPPGSAA
;
A
#
# COMPACT_ATOMS: atom_id res chain seq x y z
N MET A 1 -11.54 -1.56 -1.70
CA MET A 1 -10.24 -0.84 -1.70
C MET A 1 -10.28 0.42 -0.82
N ALA A 2 -11.22 1.34 -1.00
CA ALA A 2 -11.27 2.61 -0.23
C ALA A 2 -11.22 2.41 1.30
N GLU A 3 -11.95 1.45 1.83
CA GLU A 3 -11.95 1.11 3.26
C GLU A 3 -10.56 0.71 3.77
N GLN A 4 -9.86 -0.18 3.06
CA GLN A 4 -8.50 -0.60 3.48
C GLN A 4 -7.49 0.55 3.40
N ARG A 5 -7.62 1.42 2.40
CA ARG A 5 -6.80 2.64 2.33
C ARG A 5 -7.08 3.59 3.51
N ALA A 6 -8.35 3.74 3.89
CA ALA A 6 -8.72 4.55 5.04
C ALA A 6 -8.13 3.99 6.34
N ASN A 7 -8.17 2.67 6.53
CA ASN A 7 -7.60 2.00 7.69
C ASN A 7 -6.08 2.26 7.80
N LEU A 8 -5.34 2.13 6.69
CA LEU A 8 -3.91 2.44 6.69
C LEU A 8 -3.65 3.93 7.01
N LEU A 9 -4.45 4.86 6.46
CA LEU A 9 -4.27 6.29 6.73
C LEU A 9 -4.62 6.69 8.17
N ILE A 10 -5.48 5.94 8.85
CA ILE A 10 -5.78 6.15 10.28
C ILE A 10 -4.52 5.94 11.13
N THR A 11 -3.68 4.95 10.79
CA THR A 11 -2.48 4.63 11.59
C THR A 11 -1.44 5.76 11.61
N VAL A 12 -1.45 6.67 10.65
CA VAL A 12 -0.52 7.82 10.56
C VAL A 12 -1.16 9.15 10.97
N ARG A 13 -2.43 9.15 11.37
CA ARG A 13 -3.15 10.37 11.71
C ARG A 13 -2.52 11.07 12.91
N GLY A 14 -2.27 12.39 12.76
CA GLY A 14 -1.74 13.25 13.83
C GLY A 14 -0.28 13.02 14.17
N LEU A 15 0.45 12.27 13.35
CA LEU A 15 1.89 12.10 13.50
C LEU A 15 2.66 13.16 12.71
N ASP A 16 3.90 13.41 13.15
CA ASP A 16 4.93 14.13 12.42
C ASP A 16 5.87 13.17 11.67
N ASP A 17 6.82 13.73 10.93
CA ASP A 17 7.77 12.96 10.13
C ASP A 17 8.69 12.10 11.01
N GLU A 18 9.18 12.63 12.15
CA GLU A 18 10.06 11.90 13.07
C GLU A 18 9.37 10.66 13.64
N ARG A 19 8.15 10.82 14.15
CA ARG A 19 7.37 9.70 14.70
C ARG A 19 7.00 8.67 13.65
N THR A 20 6.72 9.12 12.43
CA THR A 20 6.37 8.25 11.29
C THR A 20 7.58 7.43 10.82
N ALA A 21 8.80 7.95 10.93
CA ALA A 21 10.04 7.26 10.61
C ALA A 21 10.56 6.34 11.74
N ARG A 22 9.98 6.44 12.96
CA ARG A 22 10.49 5.73 14.14
C ARG A 22 10.20 4.24 14.08
N ARG A 23 11.23 3.44 14.34
CA ARG A 23 11.11 2.01 14.59
C ARG A 23 10.69 1.78 16.06
N THR A 24 9.53 1.16 16.29
CA THR A 24 8.95 0.97 17.63
C THR A 24 8.76 -0.48 18.02
N THR A 25 9.05 -1.42 17.11
CA THR A 25 8.91 -2.87 17.33
C THR A 25 10.25 -3.56 17.05
N VAL A 26 10.29 -4.88 17.19
CA VAL A 26 11.46 -5.71 16.80
C VAL A 26 11.68 -5.75 15.29
N SER A 27 10.64 -5.43 14.50
CA SER A 27 10.72 -5.34 13.05
C SER A 27 11.48 -4.09 12.59
N GLU A 28 12.03 -4.14 11.37
CA GLU A 28 12.59 -2.96 10.69
C GLU A 28 11.51 -2.03 10.10
N LEU A 29 10.25 -2.45 10.13
CA LEU A 29 9.14 -1.69 9.54
C LEU A 29 8.86 -0.41 10.36
N THR A 30 8.53 0.66 9.63
CA THR A 30 8.07 1.93 10.17
C THR A 30 6.76 2.33 9.50
N LEU A 31 5.99 3.23 10.08
CA LEU A 31 4.73 3.69 9.50
C LEU A 31 4.94 4.35 8.13
N GLY A 32 5.95 5.21 8.01
CA GLY A 32 6.30 5.88 6.75
C GLY A 32 6.80 4.89 5.69
N GLY A 33 7.63 3.93 6.09
CA GLY A 33 8.10 2.87 5.20
C GLY A 33 6.97 2.00 4.68
N LEU A 34 6.01 1.63 5.52
CA LEU A 34 4.82 0.88 5.10
C LEU A 34 3.93 1.67 4.15
N LEU A 35 3.69 2.95 4.44
CA LEU A 35 2.90 3.81 3.55
C LEU A 35 3.56 3.95 2.17
N ARG A 36 4.89 4.12 2.14
CA ARG A 36 5.67 4.17 0.90
C ARG A 36 5.58 2.84 0.13
N HIS A 37 5.79 1.71 0.82
CA HIS A 37 5.71 0.38 0.21
C HIS A 37 4.33 0.11 -0.42
N VAL A 38 3.25 0.33 0.32
CA VAL A 38 1.89 0.08 -0.19
C VAL A 38 1.58 0.99 -1.37
N THR A 39 2.03 2.25 -1.34
CA THR A 39 1.90 3.20 -2.46
C THR A 39 2.61 2.70 -3.71
N GLN A 40 3.87 2.29 -3.55
CA GLN A 40 4.69 1.78 -4.66
C GLN A 40 4.13 0.46 -5.20
N GLY A 41 3.70 -0.43 -4.33
CA GLY A 41 3.05 -1.70 -4.71
C GLY A 41 1.77 -1.46 -5.53
N GLU A 42 0.89 -0.56 -5.10
CA GLU A 42 -0.32 -0.21 -5.84
C GLU A 42 0.03 0.35 -7.23
N ARG A 43 0.96 1.32 -7.32
CA ARG A 43 1.43 1.88 -8.60
C ARG A 43 1.99 0.81 -9.53
N THR A 44 2.82 -0.09 -8.99
CA THR A 44 3.44 -1.18 -9.75
C THR A 44 2.39 -2.10 -10.36
N TRP A 45 1.44 -2.57 -9.56
CA TRP A 45 0.40 -3.49 -10.04
C TRP A 45 -0.55 -2.84 -11.05
N ILE A 46 -0.89 -1.58 -10.85
CA ILE A 46 -1.74 -0.84 -11.79
C ILE A 46 -0.99 -0.56 -13.09
N ARG A 47 0.32 -0.31 -13.05
CA ARG A 47 1.13 -0.16 -14.25
C ARG A 47 1.22 -1.46 -15.04
N ILE A 48 1.43 -2.61 -14.38
CA ILE A 48 1.40 -3.93 -15.03
C ILE A 48 0.06 -4.16 -15.74
N LEU A 49 -1.04 -3.81 -15.07
CA LEU A 49 -2.38 -3.92 -15.63
C LEU A 49 -2.61 -3.00 -16.85
N ALA A 50 -2.14 -1.77 -16.77
CA ALA A 50 -2.30 -0.77 -17.82
C ALA A 50 -1.43 -1.06 -19.05
N ASP A 51 -0.17 -1.45 -18.84
CA ASP A 51 0.77 -1.75 -19.92
C ASP A 51 0.41 -3.07 -20.63
N GLY A 52 -0.04 -4.07 -19.89
CA GLY A 52 -0.48 -5.37 -20.44
C GLY A 52 0.61 -6.19 -21.14
N GLU A 53 1.88 -5.85 -20.96
CA GLU A 53 3.01 -6.43 -21.69
C GLU A 53 3.88 -7.38 -20.85
N GLY A 54 3.58 -7.54 -19.56
CA GLY A 54 4.31 -8.44 -18.66
C GLY A 54 5.74 -7.97 -18.33
N ARG A 55 6.04 -6.68 -18.53
CA ARG A 55 7.31 -6.09 -18.14
C ARG A 55 7.31 -5.69 -16.68
N ALA A 56 8.43 -5.99 -15.97
CA ALA A 56 8.59 -5.52 -14.60
C ALA A 56 8.84 -4.00 -14.58
N PRO A 57 8.00 -3.22 -13.89
CA PRO A 57 8.33 -1.83 -13.63
C PRO A 57 9.65 -1.71 -12.85
N GLU A 58 10.38 -0.62 -13.10
CA GLU A 58 11.62 -0.32 -12.38
C GLU A 58 11.39 -0.31 -10.87
N GLY A 59 12.30 -0.92 -10.12
CA GLY A 59 12.22 -0.99 -8.65
C GLY A 59 11.18 -1.96 -8.09
N MET A 60 10.51 -2.77 -8.92
CA MET A 60 9.48 -3.71 -8.47
C MET A 60 9.97 -4.67 -7.37
N PHE A 61 11.23 -5.07 -7.43
CA PHE A 61 11.85 -6.02 -6.49
C PHE A 61 12.83 -5.35 -5.51
N ASP A 62 12.85 -4.01 -5.47
CA ASP A 62 13.73 -3.27 -4.60
C ASP A 62 13.24 -3.31 -3.15
N MET A 63 14.08 -3.81 -2.24
CA MET A 63 13.77 -3.90 -0.81
C MET A 63 13.79 -2.53 -0.12
N ASP A 64 14.38 -1.51 -0.74
CA ASP A 64 14.39 -0.13 -0.22
C ASP A 64 12.99 0.52 -0.19
N GLN A 65 12.04 -0.05 -0.92
CA GLN A 65 10.64 0.39 -0.89
C GLN A 65 9.98 0.32 0.51
N TYR A 66 10.52 -0.48 1.43
CA TYR A 66 10.02 -0.61 2.81
C TYR A 66 10.57 0.44 3.78
N ARG A 67 11.41 1.36 3.30
CA ARG A 67 12.06 2.37 4.14
C ARG A 67 11.57 3.77 3.78
N MET A 68 11.31 4.59 4.79
CA MET A 68 11.16 6.03 4.63
C MET A 68 12.54 6.63 4.33
N ARG A 69 12.65 7.47 3.29
CA ARG A 69 13.89 8.16 2.91
C ARG A 69 14.08 9.42 3.75
N GLU A 70 15.29 9.94 3.78
CA GLU A 70 15.61 11.16 4.54
C GLU A 70 14.85 12.41 4.06
N ASP A 71 14.51 12.45 2.76
CA ASP A 71 13.76 13.54 2.13
C ASP A 71 12.23 13.30 2.10
N ASP A 72 11.75 12.14 2.53
CA ASP A 72 10.34 11.85 2.62
C ASP A 72 9.70 12.62 3.77
N THR A 73 8.53 13.22 3.53
CA THR A 73 7.65 13.75 4.57
C THR A 73 6.34 12.97 4.62
N LEU A 74 5.72 12.88 5.79
CA LEU A 74 4.41 12.23 5.93
C LEU A 74 3.37 12.86 4.98
N ALA A 75 3.39 14.18 4.86
CA ALA A 75 2.47 14.91 3.98
C ALA A 75 2.65 14.48 2.51
N ALA A 76 3.90 14.35 2.03
CA ALA A 76 4.19 13.89 0.68
C ALA A 76 3.78 12.42 0.48
N LEU A 77 4.10 11.53 1.42
CA LEU A 77 3.71 10.12 1.36
C LEU A 77 2.19 9.93 1.30
N VAL A 78 1.44 10.70 2.10
CA VAL A 78 -0.03 10.67 2.08
C VAL A 78 -0.58 11.21 0.76
N ALA A 79 0.00 12.29 0.22
CA ALA A 79 -0.40 12.84 -1.07
C ALA A 79 -0.14 11.83 -2.21
N ASP A 80 1.00 11.17 -2.18
CA ASP A 80 1.41 10.13 -3.12
C ASP A 80 0.49 8.91 -3.08
N TYR A 81 0.11 8.47 -1.87
CA TYR A 81 -0.83 7.36 -1.71
C TYR A 81 -2.21 7.68 -2.29
N LYS A 82 -2.71 8.90 -2.03
CA LYS A 82 -3.97 9.37 -2.61
C LYS A 82 -3.90 9.50 -4.14
N ALA A 83 -2.74 9.90 -4.68
CA ALA A 83 -2.53 9.96 -6.12
C ALA A 83 -2.52 8.56 -6.76
N ALA A 84 -1.86 7.58 -6.12
CA ALA A 84 -1.91 6.18 -6.56
C ALA A 84 -3.35 5.63 -6.57
N ALA A 85 -4.14 5.94 -5.54
CA ALA A 85 -5.55 5.56 -5.48
C ALA A 85 -6.37 6.10 -6.65
N ARG A 86 -6.19 7.39 -7.00
CA ARG A 86 -6.88 8.00 -8.16
C ARG A 86 -6.46 7.34 -9.48
N ALA A 87 -5.16 7.13 -9.67
CA ALA A 87 -4.65 6.46 -10.88
C ALA A 87 -5.22 5.03 -11.03
N THR A 88 -5.38 4.31 -9.91
CA THR A 88 -6.04 3.00 -9.89
C THR A 88 -7.49 3.10 -10.37
N GLU A 89 -8.26 4.07 -9.84
CA GLU A 89 -9.67 4.27 -10.19
C GLU A 89 -9.82 4.64 -11.67
N GLU A 90 -8.97 5.53 -12.18
CA GLU A 90 -8.94 5.93 -13.60
C GLU A 90 -8.60 4.75 -14.53
N THR A 91 -7.58 3.96 -14.17
CA THR A 91 -7.20 2.77 -14.95
C THR A 91 -8.35 1.78 -15.00
N VAL A 92 -8.96 1.48 -13.85
CA VAL A 92 -10.07 0.51 -13.75
C VAL A 92 -11.30 1.00 -14.54
N ALA A 93 -11.61 2.29 -14.50
CA ALA A 93 -12.72 2.86 -15.25
C ALA A 93 -12.52 2.76 -16.78
N GLY A 94 -11.28 2.71 -17.25
CA GLY A 94 -10.95 2.52 -18.68
C GLY A 94 -10.93 1.08 -19.17
N LEU A 95 -11.06 0.09 -18.27
CA LEU A 95 -11.03 -1.32 -18.65
C LEU A 95 -12.36 -1.76 -19.29
N PRO A 96 -12.33 -2.69 -20.25
CA PRO A 96 -13.55 -3.30 -20.81
C PRO A 96 -14.29 -4.18 -19.79
N GLY A 97 -13.60 -4.59 -18.70
CA GLY A 97 -14.14 -5.40 -17.62
C GLY A 97 -13.04 -5.94 -16.72
N LEU A 98 -13.41 -6.49 -15.57
CA LEU A 98 -12.45 -6.99 -14.60
C LEU A 98 -11.88 -8.38 -14.92
N ASP A 99 -12.41 -9.05 -15.94
CA ASP A 99 -11.95 -10.38 -16.35
C ASP A 99 -10.90 -10.34 -17.47
N VAL A 100 -10.54 -9.12 -17.95
CA VAL A 100 -9.38 -8.92 -18.82
C VAL A 100 -8.12 -9.44 -18.12
N THR A 101 -7.30 -10.21 -18.85
CA THR A 101 -6.08 -10.82 -18.31
C THR A 101 -4.85 -10.18 -18.92
N VAL A 102 -3.81 -10.04 -18.11
CA VAL A 102 -2.48 -9.56 -18.54
C VAL A 102 -1.41 -10.56 -18.11
N PRO A 103 -0.33 -10.72 -18.89
CA PRO A 103 0.83 -11.46 -18.46
C PRO A 103 1.49 -10.74 -17.29
N LEU A 104 2.03 -11.51 -16.34
CA LEU A 104 2.82 -10.96 -15.24
C LEU A 104 4.30 -10.90 -15.60
N PRO A 105 5.06 -9.95 -15.03
CA PRO A 105 6.50 -9.97 -15.07
C PRO A 105 7.05 -11.29 -14.52
N HIS A 106 8.14 -11.76 -15.13
CA HIS A 106 8.85 -12.90 -14.58
C HIS A 106 9.40 -12.57 -13.19
N SER A 107 9.03 -13.37 -12.20
CA SER A 107 9.53 -13.23 -10.83
C SER A 107 10.69 -14.18 -10.60
N PRO A 108 11.78 -13.74 -9.91
CA PRO A 108 12.88 -14.63 -9.52
C PRO A 108 12.43 -15.83 -8.67
N TRP A 109 11.28 -15.74 -8.03
CA TRP A 109 10.69 -16.79 -7.17
C TRP A 109 9.45 -17.44 -7.79
N GLY A 110 9.09 -17.05 -9.01
CA GLY A 110 7.92 -17.57 -9.72
C GLY A 110 8.23 -18.80 -10.57
N PRO A 111 7.18 -19.41 -11.15
CA PRO A 111 7.35 -20.48 -12.11
C PRO A 111 8.02 -19.97 -13.39
N PRO A 112 8.66 -20.84 -14.19
CA PRO A 112 9.31 -20.46 -15.43
C PRO A 112 8.31 -20.05 -16.53
N GLU A 113 7.07 -20.50 -16.44
CA GLU A 113 6.02 -20.18 -17.41
C GLU A 113 5.43 -18.80 -17.16
N THR A 114 4.97 -18.15 -18.23
CA THR A 114 4.27 -16.87 -18.14
C THR A 114 2.95 -17.03 -17.40
N VAL A 115 2.84 -16.39 -16.25
CA VAL A 115 1.60 -16.36 -15.45
C VAL A 115 0.72 -15.22 -15.94
N HIS A 116 -0.58 -15.47 -16.05
CA HIS A 116 -1.56 -14.43 -16.38
C HIS A 116 -2.52 -14.21 -15.21
N TRP A 117 -2.74 -12.93 -14.87
CA TRP A 117 -3.76 -12.56 -13.88
C TRP A 117 -4.84 -11.69 -14.52
N SER A 118 -6.09 -11.89 -14.05
CA SER A 118 -7.15 -10.98 -14.39
C SER A 118 -7.01 -9.66 -13.64
N ALA A 119 -7.60 -8.58 -14.17
CA ALA A 119 -7.69 -7.29 -13.47
C ALA A 119 -8.29 -7.47 -12.07
N ARG A 120 -9.34 -8.28 -11.94
CA ARG A 120 -9.95 -8.66 -10.65
C ARG A 120 -8.93 -9.23 -9.68
N ARG A 121 -8.08 -10.15 -10.12
CA ARG A 121 -7.06 -10.78 -9.26
C ARG A 121 -5.99 -9.77 -8.84
N ILE A 122 -5.57 -8.88 -9.73
CA ILE A 122 -4.64 -7.78 -9.41
C ILE A 122 -5.24 -6.86 -8.34
N LEU A 123 -6.49 -6.44 -8.49
CA LEU A 123 -7.16 -5.58 -7.52
C LEU A 123 -7.33 -6.26 -6.16
N LEU A 124 -7.68 -7.55 -6.13
CA LEU A 124 -7.76 -8.32 -4.89
C LEU A 124 -6.40 -8.48 -4.23
N HIS A 125 -5.32 -8.60 -5.02
CA HIS A 125 -3.96 -8.62 -4.50
C HIS A 125 -3.60 -7.30 -3.83
N ILE A 126 -3.91 -6.15 -4.45
CA ILE A 126 -3.68 -4.82 -3.85
C ILE A 126 -4.48 -4.67 -2.54
N VAL A 127 -5.74 -5.13 -2.51
CA VAL A 127 -6.56 -5.12 -1.28
C VAL A 127 -5.90 -5.96 -0.17
N ARG A 128 -5.42 -7.15 -0.51
CA ARG A 128 -4.75 -8.05 0.43
C ARG A 128 -3.48 -7.43 1.00
N GLU A 129 -2.62 -6.88 0.14
CA GLU A 129 -1.38 -6.21 0.55
C GLU A 129 -1.68 -5.02 1.47
N THR A 130 -2.64 -4.16 1.09
CA THR A 130 -3.04 -3.02 1.90
C THR A 130 -3.57 -3.45 3.26
N ALA A 131 -4.44 -4.48 3.32
CA ALA A 131 -5.01 -4.99 4.56
C ALA A 131 -3.94 -5.58 5.48
N GLN A 132 -3.01 -6.38 4.92
CA GLN A 132 -1.91 -6.97 5.68
C GLN A 132 -1.02 -5.89 6.29
N HIS A 133 -0.66 -4.89 5.50
CA HIS A 133 0.22 -3.81 5.96
C HIS A 133 -0.50 -2.80 6.87
N ALA A 134 -1.81 -2.62 6.75
CA ALA A 134 -2.59 -1.84 7.70
C ALA A 134 -2.57 -2.48 9.11
N GLY A 135 -2.65 -3.83 9.20
CA GLY A 135 -2.48 -4.54 10.47
C GLY A 135 -1.08 -4.39 11.06
N HIS A 136 -0.01 -4.47 10.25
CA HIS A 136 1.34 -4.18 10.72
C HIS A 136 1.48 -2.74 11.23
N ALA A 137 0.92 -1.78 10.50
CA ALA A 137 0.95 -0.38 10.88
C ALA A 137 0.18 -0.11 12.17
N ASP A 138 -0.93 -0.80 12.41
CA ASP A 138 -1.69 -0.67 13.65
C ASP A 138 -0.87 -1.11 14.88
N ILE A 139 -0.21 -2.28 14.79
CA ILE A 139 0.70 -2.76 15.86
C ILE A 139 1.87 -1.77 16.10
N ILE A 140 2.46 -1.22 15.03
CA ILE A 140 3.54 -0.23 15.14
C ILE A 140 3.01 1.05 15.79
N ARG A 141 1.80 1.48 15.46
CA ARG A 141 1.15 2.65 16.04
C ARG A 141 0.84 2.45 17.53
N GLU A 142 0.30 1.31 17.92
CA GLU A 142 0.07 0.97 19.33
C GLU A 142 1.38 1.00 20.13
N ALA A 143 2.47 0.45 19.58
CA ALA A 143 3.79 0.49 20.20
C ALA A 143 4.40 1.91 20.28
N LEU A 144 3.99 2.81 19.39
CA LEU A 144 4.48 4.20 19.35
C LEU A 144 3.82 5.08 20.42
N ASP A 145 2.50 5.00 20.55
CA ASP A 145 1.75 5.94 21.41
C ASP A 145 0.43 5.37 21.98
N GLY A 146 0.18 4.07 21.82
CA GLY A 146 -1.02 3.39 22.34
C GLY A 146 -2.28 3.62 21.51
N ALA A 147 -2.23 4.40 20.41
CA ALA A 147 -3.39 4.61 19.55
C ALA A 147 -3.61 3.40 18.64
N SER A 148 -4.84 2.92 18.54
CA SER A 148 -5.23 1.87 17.60
C SER A 148 -6.23 2.37 16.55
N THR A 149 -6.26 1.71 15.40
CA THR A 149 -7.23 2.01 14.34
C THR A 149 -8.65 1.93 14.85
N THR A 150 -9.00 0.89 15.60
CA THR A 150 -10.34 0.69 16.17
C THR A 150 -10.74 1.85 17.09
N ALA A 151 -9.87 2.26 18.01
CA ALA A 151 -10.15 3.37 18.91
C ALA A 151 -10.31 4.71 18.14
N GLN A 152 -9.55 4.92 17.09
CA GLN A 152 -9.62 6.13 16.26
C GLN A 152 -10.83 6.17 15.31
N MET A 153 -11.49 5.04 15.05
CA MET A 153 -12.75 4.98 14.29
C MET A 153 -13.97 5.35 15.12
N ILE A 154 -13.89 5.22 16.45
CA ILE A 154 -15.00 5.57 17.35
C ILE A 154 -15.10 7.11 17.43
N PRO A 155 -16.25 7.73 17.13
CA PRO A 155 -16.41 9.18 17.26
C PRO A 155 -16.19 9.63 18.71
N PRO A 156 -15.56 10.79 18.94
CA PRO A 156 -15.44 11.34 20.30
C PRO A 156 -16.81 11.45 20.96
N GLY A 157 -16.99 10.84 22.13
CA GLY A 157 -18.24 10.87 22.92
C GLY A 157 -19.19 9.69 22.69
N SER A 158 -18.84 8.67 21.92
CA SER A 158 -19.68 7.46 21.73
C SER A 158 -19.28 6.26 22.62
N ALA A 159 -18.30 6.41 23.50
CA ALA A 159 -18.01 5.42 24.52
C ALA A 159 -19.04 5.54 25.65
N ALA A 160 -19.99 4.58 25.69
CA ALA A 160 -20.92 4.39 26.81
C ALA A 160 -20.24 3.61 27.94
#